data_09346a8d01e8bde6a13e7f50c1263c96
#
_entry.id   09346a8d01e8bde6a13e7f50c1263c96
#
_cell.length_a   1.000
_cell.length_b   1.000
_cell.length_c   1.000
_cell.angle_alpha   90.00
_cell.angle_beta   90.00
_cell.angle_gamma   90.00
#
_symmetry.space_group_name_H-M   'P 1'
#
loop_
_entity.id
_entity.type
_entity.pdbx_description
1 polymer ?
#
loop_
_entity_poly.entity_id
_entity_poly.type
_entity_poly.pdbx_seq_one_letter_code
_entity_poly.pdbx_strand_id
1 'polypeptide(L)'
;MKDAVVTCFLACIGAAMAVAAIAADATYLGSWKVSGATAAPWADPKQKADTAEQTRLIGKAVVFKTREIAGPEPLACKAAHYKEKNYTADMIFQGAFDEMKSKDKSVDPSKIAASLGFTGNGIKTVETGCEIDFHFVDATTAEVGLNNTVYTLKKQ
;
A
#
# COMPACT_ATOMS: atom_id res chain seq x y z
N MET A 1 24.57 -14.26 -77.02
CA MET A 1 24.03 -15.09 -75.98
C MET A 1 24.32 -14.38 -74.64
N LYS A 2 23.40 -13.70 -74.06
CA LYS A 2 23.55 -12.89 -72.86
C LYS A 2 22.58 -13.38 -71.85
N ASP A 3 23.05 -14.06 -70.80
CA ASP A 3 22.27 -14.56 -69.69
C ASP A 3 22.06 -13.41 -68.69
N ALA A 4 20.79 -13.08 -68.48
CA ALA A 4 20.35 -12.10 -67.50
C ALA A 4 20.05 -12.81 -66.19
N VAL A 5 20.88 -12.54 -65.17
CA VAL A 5 20.64 -13.00 -63.79
C VAL A 5 19.66 -12.03 -63.12
N VAL A 6 18.47 -12.50 -62.83
CA VAL A 6 17.50 -11.73 -62.03
C VAL A 6 17.72 -12.04 -60.56
N THR A 7 18.21 -11.06 -59.83
CA THR A 7 18.39 -11.14 -58.37
C THR A 7 17.10 -10.69 -57.65
N CYS A 8 16.36 -11.62 -57.08
CA CYS A 8 15.23 -11.32 -56.22
C CYS A 8 15.69 -10.88 -54.82
N PHE A 9 15.49 -9.61 -54.48
CA PHE A 9 15.62 -9.10 -53.11
C PHE A 9 14.34 -9.39 -52.36
N LEU A 10 14.40 -10.32 -51.40
CA LEU A 10 13.35 -10.50 -50.38
C LEU A 10 13.56 -9.46 -49.30
N ALA A 11 12.71 -8.47 -49.23
CA ALA A 11 12.64 -7.53 -48.11
C ALA A 11 11.80 -8.16 -46.98
N CYS A 12 12.44 -8.66 -45.92
CA CYS A 12 11.76 -9.07 -44.68
C CYS A 12 11.36 -7.83 -43.91
N ILE A 13 10.09 -7.45 -43.96
CA ILE A 13 9.51 -6.43 -43.09
C ILE A 13 9.24 -7.08 -41.74
N GLY A 14 10.14 -6.88 -40.79
CA GLY A 14 9.94 -7.27 -39.40
C GLY A 14 8.94 -6.29 -38.72
N ALA A 15 7.71 -6.71 -38.54
CA ALA A 15 6.76 -5.98 -37.72
C ALA A 15 7.15 -6.12 -36.23
N ALA A 16 7.77 -5.10 -35.66
CA ALA A 16 7.98 -5.01 -34.21
C ALA A 16 6.62 -4.78 -33.54
N MET A 17 6.03 -5.82 -32.97
CA MET A 17 4.89 -5.68 -32.08
C MET A 17 5.37 -5.04 -30.78
N ALA A 18 5.11 -3.75 -30.61
CA ALA A 18 5.20 -3.08 -29.32
C ALA A 18 4.12 -3.64 -28.41
N VAL A 19 4.48 -4.52 -27.48
CA VAL A 19 3.62 -4.93 -26.38
C VAL A 19 3.49 -3.71 -25.47
N ALA A 20 2.38 -2.97 -25.60
CA ALA A 20 2.01 -1.97 -24.62
C ALA A 20 1.74 -2.74 -23.31
N ALA A 21 2.68 -2.66 -22.37
CA ALA A 21 2.43 -3.06 -20.99
C ALA A 21 1.34 -2.14 -20.47
N ILE A 22 0.11 -2.65 -20.34
CA ILE A 22 -0.96 -2.00 -19.61
C ILE A 22 -0.45 -1.99 -18.17
N ALA A 23 0.13 -0.88 -17.74
CA ALA A 23 0.37 -0.63 -16.34
C ALA A 23 -1.03 -0.63 -15.69
N ALA A 24 -1.35 -1.65 -14.92
CA ALA A 24 -2.55 -1.64 -14.10
C ALA A 24 -2.49 -0.34 -13.28
N ASP A 25 -3.52 0.50 -13.40
CA ASP A 25 -3.57 1.75 -12.66
C ASP A 25 -3.42 1.45 -11.17
N ALA A 26 -2.25 1.79 -10.64
CA ALA A 26 -1.95 1.58 -9.24
C ALA A 26 -2.85 2.53 -8.43
N THR A 27 -3.99 2.00 -7.96
CA THR A 27 -5.06 2.77 -7.33
C THR A 27 -4.62 3.55 -6.10
N TYR A 28 -3.46 3.20 -5.52
CA TYR A 28 -2.87 3.91 -4.40
C TYR A 28 -2.13 5.19 -4.81
N LEU A 29 -1.70 5.34 -6.07
CA LEU A 29 -1.02 6.56 -6.53
C LEU A 29 -1.92 7.79 -6.43
N GLY A 30 -1.31 8.93 -6.15
CA GLY A 30 -2.00 10.21 -6.02
C GLY A 30 -1.99 10.79 -4.62
N SER A 31 -2.85 11.76 -4.39
CA SER A 31 -2.92 12.53 -3.15
C SER A 31 -3.90 11.89 -2.16
N TRP A 32 -3.44 11.77 -0.93
CA TRP A 32 -4.20 11.28 0.22
C TRP A 32 -4.08 12.27 1.36
N LYS A 33 -5.00 12.25 2.28
CA LYS A 33 -4.99 13.09 3.48
C LYS A 33 -5.18 12.24 4.72
N VAL A 34 -4.35 12.42 5.73
CA VAL A 34 -4.58 11.82 7.05
C VAL A 34 -5.84 12.44 7.63
N SER A 35 -6.93 11.68 7.69
CA SER A 35 -8.26 12.15 8.08
C SER A 35 -8.60 11.90 9.55
N GLY A 36 -7.92 10.96 10.19
CA GLY A 36 -8.18 10.61 11.57
C GLY A 36 -7.13 9.71 12.17
N ALA A 37 -7.27 9.47 13.46
CA ALA A 37 -6.45 8.58 14.25
C ALA A 37 -7.29 7.90 15.33
N THR A 38 -7.05 6.61 15.55
CA THR A 38 -7.68 5.82 16.62
C THR A 38 -6.62 5.06 17.40
N ALA A 39 -6.91 4.71 18.65
CA ALA A 39 -6.01 3.83 19.40
C ALA A 39 -5.91 2.49 18.67
N ALA A 40 -4.69 2.00 18.48
CA ALA A 40 -4.48 0.71 17.87
C ALA A 40 -5.03 -0.42 18.75
N PRO A 41 -5.60 -1.50 18.17
CA PRO A 41 -6.08 -2.63 18.94
C PRO A 41 -5.01 -3.31 19.82
N TRP A 42 -3.74 -3.18 19.43
CA TRP A 42 -2.58 -3.70 20.19
C TRP A 42 -2.02 -2.72 21.21
N ALA A 43 -2.61 -1.51 21.30
CA ALA A 43 -2.11 -0.48 22.21
C ALA A 43 -2.25 -0.90 23.68
N ASP A 44 -1.24 -0.59 24.49
CA ASP A 44 -1.37 -0.73 25.94
C ASP A 44 -2.41 0.27 26.45
N PRO A 45 -3.50 -0.20 27.09
CA PRO A 45 -4.54 0.69 27.63
C PRO A 45 -4.03 1.71 28.66
N LYS A 46 -2.89 1.44 29.29
CA LYS A 46 -2.25 2.33 30.27
C LYS A 46 -1.41 3.42 29.60
N GLN A 47 -1.06 3.26 28.35
CA GLN A 47 -0.25 4.21 27.60
C GLN A 47 -1.16 5.29 26.99
N LYS A 48 -0.86 6.56 27.30
CA LYS A 48 -1.59 7.68 26.70
C LYS A 48 -1.25 7.79 25.21
N ALA A 49 -2.27 8.15 24.41
CA ALA A 49 -2.07 8.47 23.00
C ALA A 49 -1.02 9.60 22.83
N ASP A 50 -0.17 9.46 21.82
CA ASP A 50 0.77 10.53 21.45
C ASP A 50 0.02 11.64 20.69
N THR A 51 -0.49 12.60 21.46
CA THR A 51 -1.22 13.75 20.90
C THR A 51 -0.34 14.66 20.07
N ALA A 52 0.97 14.70 20.31
CA ALA A 52 1.92 15.49 19.52
C ALA A 52 2.10 14.86 18.13
N GLU A 53 2.23 13.54 18.04
CA GLU A 53 2.25 12.81 16.77
C GLU A 53 0.95 13.01 16.01
N GLN A 54 -0.19 12.83 16.67
CA GLN A 54 -1.50 13.03 16.05
C GLN A 54 -1.68 14.45 15.50
N THR A 55 -1.31 15.47 16.26
CA THR A 55 -1.37 16.88 15.84
C THR A 55 -0.47 17.14 14.61
N ARG A 56 0.68 16.49 14.55
CA ARG A 56 1.61 16.62 13.44
C ARG A 56 1.11 15.95 12.17
N LEU A 57 0.37 14.83 12.27
CA LEU A 57 -0.02 14.00 11.13
C LEU A 57 -1.43 14.30 10.62
N ILE A 58 -2.42 14.49 11.51
CA ILE A 58 -3.82 14.71 11.11
C ILE A 58 -3.94 15.98 10.25
N GLY A 59 -4.67 15.86 9.16
CA GLY A 59 -4.89 16.93 8.18
C GLY A 59 -3.77 17.09 7.15
N LYS A 60 -2.66 16.36 7.29
CA LYS A 60 -1.53 16.44 6.35
C LYS A 60 -1.76 15.59 5.10
N ALA A 61 -1.23 16.08 3.98
CA ALA A 61 -1.22 15.36 2.73
C ALA A 61 -0.10 14.29 2.72
N VAL A 62 -0.42 13.15 2.13
CA VAL A 62 0.52 12.07 1.80
C VAL A 62 0.35 11.78 0.32
N VAL A 63 1.39 11.98 -0.48
CA VAL A 63 1.31 11.87 -1.94
C VAL A 63 2.15 10.69 -2.40
N PHE A 64 1.47 9.66 -2.90
CA PHE A 64 2.13 8.51 -3.50
C PHE A 64 2.51 8.84 -4.95
N LYS A 65 3.79 8.98 -5.20
CA LYS A 65 4.41 9.12 -6.53
C LYS A 65 5.00 7.78 -6.96
N THR A 66 5.45 7.67 -8.18
CA THR A 66 5.96 6.39 -8.74
C THR A 66 7.10 5.77 -7.93
N ARG A 67 7.97 6.57 -7.30
CA ARG A 67 9.14 6.09 -6.55
C ARG A 67 9.38 6.84 -5.24
N GLU A 68 8.38 7.53 -4.77
CA GLU A 68 8.46 8.35 -3.57
C GLU A 68 7.09 8.44 -2.90
N ILE A 69 7.06 8.52 -1.59
CA ILE A 69 5.91 9.00 -0.83
C ILE A 69 6.32 10.32 -0.20
N ALA A 70 5.71 11.42 -0.68
CA ALA A 70 5.91 12.73 -0.09
C ALA A 70 4.87 12.96 1.02
N GLY A 71 5.31 13.45 2.16
CA GLY A 71 4.43 13.68 3.31
C GLY A 71 5.21 13.98 4.58
N PRO A 72 4.54 14.04 5.72
CA PRO A 72 5.20 14.19 7.01
C PRO A 72 5.90 12.89 7.41
N GLU A 73 7.04 13.00 8.10
CA GLU A 73 7.65 11.85 8.77
C GLU A 73 6.73 11.33 9.90
N PRO A 74 6.60 9.99 10.07
CA PRO A 74 7.33 8.93 9.39
C PRO A 74 6.61 8.34 8.15
N LEU A 75 5.55 8.99 7.63
CA LEU A 75 4.79 8.50 6.46
C LEU A 75 5.52 8.73 5.13
N ALA A 76 6.56 9.55 5.11
CA ALA A 76 7.36 9.80 3.93
C ALA A 76 8.30 8.62 3.59
N CYS A 77 8.56 8.42 2.30
CA CYS A 77 9.50 7.42 1.81
C CYS A 77 10.19 7.95 0.54
N LYS A 78 11.47 8.30 0.62
CA LYS A 78 12.21 8.96 -0.48
C LYS A 78 12.57 8.01 -1.64
N ALA A 79 12.58 6.70 -1.39
CA ALA A 79 12.94 5.68 -2.37
C ALA A 79 11.95 4.52 -2.29
N ALA A 80 10.69 4.79 -2.60
CA ALA A 80 9.63 3.80 -2.51
C ALA A 80 9.77 2.70 -3.57
N HIS A 81 9.66 1.46 -3.13
CA HIS A 81 9.65 0.25 -3.94
C HIS A 81 8.34 -0.50 -3.67
N TYR A 82 7.27 -0.08 -4.32
CA TYR A 82 5.94 -0.61 -4.08
C TYR A 82 5.79 -2.07 -4.48
N LYS A 83 5.21 -2.86 -3.57
CA LYS A 83 4.73 -4.21 -3.84
C LYS A 83 3.30 -4.34 -3.33
N GLU A 84 2.38 -4.64 -4.23
CA GLU A 84 1.00 -4.94 -3.84
C GLU A 84 0.90 -6.40 -3.39
N LYS A 85 0.28 -6.61 -2.23
CA LYS A 85 0.02 -7.90 -1.61
C LYS A 85 -1.44 -7.99 -1.18
N ASN A 86 -1.94 -9.20 -1.06
CA ASN A 86 -3.18 -9.47 -0.34
C ASN A 86 -2.83 -10.21 0.94
N TYR A 87 -3.04 -9.56 2.06
CA TYR A 87 -2.77 -10.10 3.38
C TYR A 87 -4.04 -10.60 4.04
N THR A 88 -3.90 -11.64 4.84
CA THR A 88 -4.92 -12.05 5.80
C THR A 88 -4.91 -11.10 7.01
N ALA A 89 -5.97 -11.09 7.79
CA ALA A 89 -6.11 -10.16 8.91
C ALA A 89 -4.98 -10.24 9.95
N ASP A 90 -4.43 -11.43 10.15
CA ASP A 90 -3.31 -11.68 11.07
C ASP A 90 -1.99 -11.05 10.59
N MET A 91 -1.84 -10.83 9.28
CA MET A 91 -0.60 -10.32 8.68
C MET A 91 -0.51 -8.81 8.59
N ILE A 92 -1.66 -8.08 8.65
CA ILE A 92 -1.63 -6.62 8.59
C ILE A 92 -0.98 -5.99 9.81
N PHE A 93 -0.55 -4.73 9.69
CA PHE A 93 0.15 -4.00 10.75
C PHE A 93 1.35 -4.80 11.30
N GLN A 94 2.13 -5.38 10.35
CA GLN A 94 3.36 -6.16 10.67
C GLN A 94 3.09 -7.36 11.59
N GLY A 95 1.91 -7.98 11.47
CA GLY A 95 1.54 -9.16 12.25
C GLY A 95 1.08 -8.86 13.67
N ALA A 96 0.73 -7.61 13.99
CA ALA A 96 0.31 -7.23 15.33
C ALA A 96 -0.87 -8.08 15.86
N PHE A 97 -1.81 -8.45 15.00
CA PHE A 97 -2.97 -9.26 15.41
C PHE A 97 -2.61 -10.73 15.64
N ASP A 98 -1.63 -11.27 14.90
CA ASP A 98 -1.09 -12.60 15.19
C ASP A 98 -0.36 -12.62 16.53
N GLU A 99 0.40 -11.58 16.83
CA GLU A 99 1.05 -11.42 18.13
C GLU A 99 0.03 -11.35 19.27
N MET A 100 -1.06 -10.58 19.10
CA MET A 100 -2.16 -10.55 20.08
C MET A 100 -2.77 -11.94 20.29
N LYS A 101 -3.08 -12.67 19.21
CA LYS A 101 -3.62 -14.02 19.26
C LYS A 101 -2.65 -15.02 19.88
N SER A 102 -1.35 -14.82 19.71
CA SER A 102 -0.35 -15.68 20.33
C SER A 102 -0.35 -15.56 21.85
N LYS A 103 -0.61 -14.37 22.37
CA LYS A 103 -0.70 -14.05 23.80
C LYS A 103 -2.06 -14.42 24.38
N ASP A 104 -3.13 -14.24 23.63
CA ASP A 104 -4.49 -14.60 24.03
C ASP A 104 -5.22 -15.32 22.89
N LYS A 105 -5.43 -16.63 23.05
CA LYS A 105 -6.06 -17.50 22.04
C LYS A 105 -7.54 -17.15 21.74
N SER A 106 -8.19 -16.35 22.59
CA SER A 106 -9.56 -15.86 22.35
C SER A 106 -9.61 -14.71 21.33
N VAL A 107 -8.46 -14.09 21.02
CA VAL A 107 -8.37 -13.02 20.05
C VAL A 107 -8.60 -13.56 18.63
N ASP A 108 -9.51 -12.90 17.92
CA ASP A 108 -9.82 -13.19 16.52
C ASP A 108 -9.34 -12.04 15.65
N PRO A 109 -8.23 -12.19 14.90
CA PRO A 109 -7.68 -11.18 14.01
C PRO A 109 -8.70 -10.65 12.99
N SER A 110 -9.59 -11.52 12.48
CA SER A 110 -10.59 -11.12 11.48
C SER A 110 -11.64 -10.18 12.07
N LYS A 111 -12.05 -10.40 13.33
CA LYS A 111 -12.97 -9.49 14.01
C LYS A 111 -12.33 -8.14 14.32
N ILE A 112 -11.05 -8.13 14.70
CA ILE A 112 -10.31 -6.89 14.92
C ILE A 112 -10.17 -6.12 13.59
N ALA A 113 -9.75 -6.78 12.52
CA ALA A 113 -9.66 -6.14 11.21
C ALA A 113 -11.02 -5.58 10.75
N ALA A 114 -12.11 -6.32 10.98
CA ALA A 114 -13.46 -5.84 10.66
C ALA A 114 -13.84 -4.59 11.45
N SER A 115 -13.40 -4.45 12.70
CA SER A 115 -13.65 -3.24 13.51
C SER A 115 -12.92 -2.00 13.00
N LEU A 116 -11.86 -2.19 12.21
CA LEU A 116 -11.13 -1.14 11.50
C LEU A 116 -11.65 -0.91 10.06
N GLY A 117 -12.73 -1.60 9.68
CA GLY A 117 -13.39 -1.44 8.39
C GLY A 117 -12.93 -2.41 7.30
N PHE A 118 -11.95 -3.27 7.57
CA PHE A 118 -11.53 -4.27 6.59
C PHE A 118 -12.59 -5.36 6.43
N THR A 119 -12.95 -5.63 5.18
CA THR A 119 -13.94 -6.67 4.83
C THR A 119 -13.33 -7.69 3.88
N GLY A 120 -13.77 -8.96 3.98
CA GLY A 120 -13.28 -10.03 3.11
C GLY A 120 -12.04 -10.75 3.64
N ASN A 121 -11.56 -11.72 2.84
CA ASN A 121 -10.47 -12.62 3.23
C ASN A 121 -9.09 -12.15 2.77
N GLY A 122 -9.02 -11.05 2.02
CA GLY A 122 -7.78 -10.49 1.50
C GLY A 122 -7.79 -8.98 1.64
N ILE A 123 -6.81 -8.45 2.39
CA ILE A 123 -6.63 -7.03 2.61
C ILE A 123 -5.51 -6.55 1.69
N LYS A 124 -5.88 -5.70 0.72
CA LYS A 124 -4.89 -5.09 -0.16
C LYS A 124 -3.89 -4.29 0.66
N THR A 125 -2.64 -4.68 0.58
CA THR A 125 -1.52 -4.02 1.26
C THR A 125 -0.50 -3.56 0.25
N VAL A 126 -0.01 -2.34 0.40
CA VAL A 126 1.12 -1.81 -0.36
C VAL A 126 2.32 -1.71 0.57
N GLU A 127 3.24 -2.66 0.38
CA GLU A 127 4.57 -2.57 0.96
C GLU A 127 5.36 -1.48 0.23
N THR A 128 6.00 -0.60 0.97
CA THR A 128 6.67 0.57 0.38
C THR A 128 8.17 0.38 0.18
N GLY A 129 8.74 -0.62 0.81
CA GLY A 129 10.19 -0.80 0.93
C GLY A 129 10.86 0.14 1.94
N CYS A 130 10.07 1.00 2.60
CA CYS A 130 10.42 1.72 3.81
C CYS A 130 9.80 1.00 5.04
N GLU A 131 9.81 1.63 6.20
CA GLU A 131 9.34 0.99 7.44
C GLU A 131 7.82 0.83 7.54
N ILE A 132 7.07 1.51 6.65
CA ILE A 132 5.61 1.63 6.76
C ILE A 132 4.94 0.98 5.55
N ASP A 133 3.95 0.14 5.83
CA ASP A 133 3.04 -0.42 4.86
C ASP A 133 1.65 0.20 4.99
N PHE A 134 0.94 0.31 3.88
CA PHE A 134 -0.41 0.86 3.83
C PHE A 134 -1.41 -0.24 3.50
N HIS A 135 -2.43 -0.36 4.35
CA HIS A 135 -3.50 -1.36 4.23
C HIS A 135 -4.77 -0.69 3.72
N PHE A 136 -5.32 -1.16 2.60
CA PHE A 136 -6.44 -0.51 1.93
C PHE A 136 -7.76 -1.16 2.34
N VAL A 137 -8.63 -0.37 2.98
CA VAL A 137 -10.00 -0.76 3.28
C VAL A 137 -10.83 -0.81 2.00
N ASP A 138 -10.64 0.21 1.14
CA ASP A 138 -11.26 0.34 -0.18
C ASP A 138 -10.37 1.21 -1.10
N ALA A 139 -10.88 1.57 -2.29
CA ALA A 139 -10.14 2.40 -3.26
C ALA A 139 -9.85 3.83 -2.78
N THR A 140 -10.50 4.29 -1.72
CA THR A 140 -10.45 5.68 -1.21
C THR A 140 -10.03 5.78 0.25
N THR A 141 -9.87 4.65 0.93
CA THR A 141 -9.53 4.58 2.35
C THR A 141 -8.37 3.63 2.58
N ALA A 142 -7.36 4.09 3.26
CA ALA A 142 -6.22 3.28 3.72
C ALA A 142 -5.95 3.50 5.20
N GLU A 143 -5.41 2.47 5.84
CA GLU A 143 -4.99 2.50 7.25
C GLU A 143 -3.49 2.26 7.35
N VAL A 144 -2.86 2.91 8.30
CA VAL A 144 -1.45 2.73 8.64
C VAL A 144 -1.28 2.70 10.15
N GLY A 145 -0.52 1.73 10.64
CA GLY A 145 -0.19 1.61 12.06
C GLY A 145 1.12 2.31 12.38
N LEU A 146 1.10 3.19 13.36
CA LEU A 146 2.30 3.81 13.93
C LEU A 146 2.22 3.73 15.45
N ASN A 147 3.22 3.14 16.07
CA ASN A 147 3.24 2.99 17.52
C ASN A 147 1.92 2.36 18.04
N ASN A 148 1.20 3.08 18.88
CA ASN A 148 -0.08 2.65 19.46
C ASN A 148 -1.29 3.31 18.79
N THR A 149 -1.15 3.73 17.53
CA THR A 149 -2.18 4.48 16.80
C THR A 149 -2.37 3.90 15.40
N VAL A 150 -3.61 3.77 14.97
CA VAL A 150 -3.97 3.53 13.58
C VAL A 150 -4.46 4.85 12.98
N TYR A 151 -3.82 5.28 11.90
CA TYR A 151 -4.17 6.48 11.15
C TYR A 151 -4.96 6.11 9.90
N THR A 152 -6.07 6.81 9.70
CA THR A 152 -6.90 6.67 8.49
C THR A 152 -6.50 7.72 7.46
N LEU A 153 -6.23 7.29 6.24
CA LEU A 153 -6.01 8.14 5.09
C LEU A 153 -7.20 8.08 4.15
N LYS A 154 -7.59 9.25 3.63
CA LYS A 154 -8.64 9.37 2.59
C LYS A 154 -8.05 9.94 1.31
N LYS A 155 -8.38 9.31 0.19
CA LYS A 155 -7.99 9.78 -1.15
C LYS A 155 -8.64 11.13 -1.44
N GLN A 156 -7.88 12.04 -2.07
CA GLN A 156 -8.32 13.39 -2.43
C GLN A 156 -8.74 13.49 -3.90
#